data_c791c906e41f3ab388835d3f750e5b85
#
_entry.id   c791c906e41f3ab388835d3f750e5b85
#
_cell.length_a   1.000
_cell.length_b   1.000
_cell.length_c   1.000
_cell.angle_alpha   90.00
_cell.angle_beta   90.00
_cell.angle_gamma   90.00
#
_symmetry.space_group_name_H-M   'P 1'
#
loop_
_entity.id
_entity.type
_entity.pdbx_description
1 polymer ?
#
loop_
_entity_poly.entity_id
_entity_poly.type
_entity_poly.pdbx_seq_one_letter_code
_entity_poly.pdbx_strand_id
1 'polypeptide(L)'
;MVNVESLRPTRQRRAVSDVLSTITKFSSAQEVHAVLSLKGEKVGLATVYRTLQALAETGAIDVLRNEDGEALYRACSTDHHHHLVCTSCNKTTEIAAPEVEIWTEKIAREQGYLISGHTIEVFGLCKNCR
;
A
#
# COMPACT_ATOMS: atom_id res chain seq x y z
N MET A 1 19.49 0.27 0.74
CA MET A 1 19.54 0.96 -0.56
C MET A 1 18.85 0.10 -1.62
N VAL A 2 17.92 0.66 -2.37
CA VAL A 2 17.20 -0.09 -3.40
C VAL A 2 18.15 -0.34 -4.58
N ASN A 3 18.20 -1.59 -5.06
CA ASN A 3 18.96 -1.93 -6.25
C ASN A 3 18.23 -1.34 -7.47
N VAL A 4 18.92 -0.48 -8.22
CA VAL A 4 18.36 0.17 -9.41
C VAL A 4 17.88 -0.86 -10.44
N GLU A 5 18.57 -1.98 -10.58
CA GLU A 5 18.17 -3.05 -11.48
C GLU A 5 16.82 -3.66 -11.13
N SER A 6 16.49 -3.74 -9.83
CA SER A 6 15.20 -4.28 -9.40
C SER A 6 14.02 -3.38 -9.77
N LEU A 7 14.28 -2.13 -10.14
CA LEU A 7 13.26 -1.15 -10.53
C LEU A 7 13.08 -1.05 -12.04
N ARG A 8 13.91 -1.73 -12.83
CA ARG A 8 13.79 -1.68 -14.28
C ARG A 8 12.45 -2.28 -14.72
N PRO A 9 11.69 -1.59 -15.61
CA PRO A 9 10.46 -2.16 -16.15
C PRO A 9 10.80 -3.41 -16.96
N THR A 10 10.36 -4.55 -16.50
CA THR A 10 10.36 -5.79 -17.27
C THR A 10 8.90 -6.12 -17.58
N ARG A 11 8.68 -7.04 -18.51
CA ARG A 11 7.33 -7.50 -18.81
C ARG A 11 6.61 -7.98 -17.54
N GLN A 12 7.31 -8.76 -16.71
CA GLN A 12 6.73 -9.31 -15.48
C GLN A 12 6.41 -8.21 -14.45
N ARG A 13 7.33 -7.26 -14.26
CA ARG A 13 7.11 -6.15 -13.33
C ARG A 13 5.96 -5.25 -13.80
N ARG A 14 5.88 -5.03 -15.10
CA ARG A 14 4.80 -4.24 -15.68
C ARG A 14 3.46 -4.94 -15.46
N ALA A 15 3.41 -6.27 -15.63
CA ALA A 15 2.20 -7.05 -15.38
C ALA A 15 1.75 -6.93 -13.92
N VAL A 16 2.68 -7.00 -12.97
CA VAL A 16 2.38 -6.82 -11.54
C VAL A 16 1.82 -5.42 -11.28
N SER A 17 2.49 -4.40 -11.81
CA SER A 17 2.06 -3.01 -11.63
C SER A 17 0.68 -2.77 -12.23
N ASP A 18 0.42 -3.29 -13.43
CA ASP A 18 -0.87 -3.14 -14.12
C ASP A 18 -2.00 -3.82 -13.35
N VAL A 19 -1.77 -5.02 -12.84
CA VAL A 19 -2.75 -5.73 -12.02
C VAL A 19 -3.03 -4.96 -10.73
N LEU A 20 -2.00 -4.49 -10.07
CA LEU A 20 -2.15 -3.77 -8.81
C LEU A 20 -2.99 -2.51 -8.99
N SER A 21 -2.85 -1.82 -10.12
CA SER A 21 -3.63 -0.62 -10.41
C SER A 21 -5.13 -0.90 -10.56
N THR A 22 -5.52 -2.15 -10.80
CA THR A 22 -6.93 -2.56 -10.91
C THR A 22 -7.54 -3.01 -9.58
N ILE A 23 -6.70 -3.21 -8.56
CA ILE A 23 -7.15 -3.70 -7.25
C ILE A 23 -7.39 -2.50 -6.33
N THR A 24 -8.58 -2.39 -5.77
CA THR A 24 -8.98 -1.24 -4.96
C THR A 24 -8.78 -1.44 -3.46
N LYS A 25 -8.44 -2.65 -3.04
CA LYS A 25 -8.20 -2.99 -1.63
C LYS A 25 -6.74 -3.34 -1.42
N PHE A 26 -6.28 -3.23 -0.18
CA PHE A 26 -4.97 -3.77 0.19
C PHE A 26 -4.97 -5.28 -0.04
N SER A 27 -3.94 -5.79 -0.70
CA SER A 27 -3.86 -7.20 -1.10
C SER A 27 -2.47 -7.76 -0.82
N SER A 28 -2.44 -9.02 -0.43
CA SER A 28 -1.19 -9.75 -0.22
C SER A 28 -0.52 -10.08 -1.56
N ALA A 29 0.76 -10.43 -1.50
CA ALA A 29 1.48 -10.90 -2.69
C ALA A 29 0.81 -12.13 -3.30
N GLN A 30 0.29 -13.02 -2.46
CA GLN A 30 -0.42 -14.22 -2.92
C GLN A 30 -1.71 -13.87 -3.67
N GLU A 31 -2.47 -12.90 -3.15
CA GLU A 31 -3.68 -12.43 -3.82
C GLU A 31 -3.38 -11.78 -5.17
N VAL A 32 -2.33 -10.97 -5.23
CA VAL A 32 -1.88 -10.35 -6.49
C VAL A 32 -1.45 -11.42 -7.47
N HIS A 33 -0.70 -12.42 -7.02
CA HIS A 33 -0.27 -13.55 -7.83
C HIS A 33 -1.47 -14.33 -8.40
N ALA A 34 -2.50 -14.56 -7.58
CA ALA A 34 -3.71 -15.25 -8.02
C ALA A 34 -4.41 -14.50 -9.14
N VAL A 35 -4.52 -13.17 -9.04
CA VAL A 35 -5.13 -12.34 -10.10
C VAL A 35 -4.31 -12.40 -11.38
N LEU A 36 -2.99 -12.35 -11.28
CA LEU A 36 -2.10 -12.50 -12.44
C LEU A 36 -2.32 -13.83 -13.14
N SER A 37 -2.40 -14.91 -12.37
CA SER A 37 -2.62 -16.25 -12.91
C SER A 37 -3.96 -16.36 -13.64
N LEU A 38 -5.01 -15.75 -13.09
CA LEU A 38 -6.32 -15.71 -13.72
C LEU A 38 -6.30 -14.95 -15.05
N LYS A 39 -5.43 -13.97 -15.19
CA LYS A 39 -5.26 -13.20 -16.43
C LYS A 39 -4.33 -13.88 -17.43
N GLY A 40 -3.83 -15.07 -17.11
CA GLY A 40 -2.93 -15.82 -17.98
C GLY A 40 -1.48 -15.35 -17.92
N GLU A 41 -1.14 -14.49 -16.99
CA GLU A 41 0.25 -14.02 -16.82
C GLU A 41 1.06 -15.05 -16.05
N LYS A 42 2.23 -15.41 -16.60
CA LYS A 42 3.13 -16.39 -16.00
C LYS A 42 4.21 -15.68 -15.19
N VAL A 43 3.87 -15.30 -13.97
CA VAL A 43 4.79 -14.64 -13.04
C VAL A 43 4.83 -15.46 -11.76
N GLY A 44 6.03 -15.88 -11.34
CA GLY A 44 6.18 -16.64 -10.10
C GLY A 44 5.91 -15.81 -8.86
N LEU A 45 5.46 -16.47 -7.80
CA LEU A 45 5.14 -15.79 -6.53
C LEU A 45 6.34 -15.01 -5.98
N ALA A 46 7.54 -15.58 -6.05
CA ALA A 46 8.74 -14.90 -5.56
C ALA A 46 9.01 -13.61 -6.33
N THR A 47 8.77 -13.58 -7.65
CA THR A 47 8.92 -12.37 -8.46
C THR A 47 7.88 -11.33 -8.10
N VAL A 48 6.62 -11.75 -7.89
CA VAL A 48 5.55 -10.86 -7.43
C VAL A 48 5.96 -10.21 -6.10
N TYR A 49 6.40 -11.01 -5.16
CA TYR A 49 6.79 -10.54 -3.82
C TYR A 49 7.92 -9.50 -3.91
N ARG A 50 8.99 -9.82 -4.66
CA ARG A 50 10.13 -8.90 -4.81
C ARG A 50 9.73 -7.60 -5.51
N THR A 51 8.86 -7.70 -6.51
CA THR A 51 8.40 -6.52 -7.23
C THR A 51 7.57 -5.61 -6.33
N LEU A 52 6.65 -6.18 -5.55
CA LEU A 52 5.84 -5.41 -4.61
C LEU A 52 6.70 -4.73 -3.54
N GLN A 53 7.68 -5.44 -3.00
CA GLN A 53 8.60 -4.86 -2.02
C GLN A 53 9.40 -3.69 -2.62
N ALA A 54 9.92 -3.86 -3.82
CA ALA A 54 10.68 -2.80 -4.50
C ALA A 54 9.81 -1.57 -4.76
N LEU A 55 8.58 -1.76 -5.22
CA LEU A 55 7.65 -0.65 -5.45
C LEU A 55 7.29 0.06 -4.15
N ALA A 56 7.10 -0.67 -3.07
CA ALA A 56 6.81 -0.08 -1.75
C ALA A 56 7.98 0.72 -1.22
N GLU A 57 9.20 0.22 -1.36
CA GLU A 57 10.42 0.90 -0.92
C GLU A 57 10.63 2.25 -1.63
N THR A 58 10.22 2.35 -2.88
CA THR A 58 10.35 3.62 -3.64
C THR A 58 9.17 4.57 -3.41
N GLY A 59 8.16 4.14 -2.67
CA GLY A 59 6.95 4.94 -2.46
C GLY A 59 5.98 4.92 -3.62
N ALA A 60 6.19 4.05 -4.62
CA ALA A 60 5.29 3.93 -5.76
C ALA A 60 3.95 3.30 -5.39
N ILE A 61 3.94 2.45 -4.36
CA ILE A 61 2.73 1.86 -3.81
C ILE A 61 2.77 1.92 -2.29
N ASP A 62 1.62 1.80 -1.67
CA ASP A 62 1.51 1.76 -0.22
C ASP A 62 1.59 0.32 0.28
N VAL A 63 2.12 0.16 1.48
CA VAL A 63 2.19 -1.11 2.18
C VAL A 63 1.71 -0.92 3.61
N LEU A 64 0.94 -1.87 4.12
CA LEU A 64 0.62 -1.94 5.53
C LEU A 64 0.71 -3.40 5.99
N ARG A 65 0.82 -3.60 7.30
CA ARG A 65 0.81 -4.94 7.88
C ARG A 65 -0.48 -5.15 8.64
N ASN A 66 -1.11 -6.30 8.43
CA ASN A 66 -2.30 -6.69 9.17
C ASN A 66 -1.91 -7.21 10.56
N GLU A 67 -2.90 -7.64 11.34
CA GLU A 67 -2.68 -8.15 12.70
C GLU A 67 -1.78 -9.38 12.73
N ASP A 68 -1.78 -10.18 11.65
CA ASP A 68 -0.92 -11.36 11.52
C ASP A 68 0.50 -11.03 11.07
N GLY A 69 0.80 -9.76 10.85
CA GLY A 69 2.11 -9.31 10.38
C GLY A 69 2.32 -9.47 8.88
N GLU A 70 1.29 -9.87 8.14
CA GLU A 70 1.37 -10.01 6.70
C GLU A 70 1.38 -8.65 6.01
N ALA A 71 2.29 -8.47 5.05
CA ALA A 71 2.33 -7.25 4.25
C ALA A 71 1.23 -7.24 3.20
N LEU A 72 0.48 -6.14 3.13
CA LEU A 72 -0.57 -5.92 2.16
C LEU A 72 -0.21 -4.68 1.35
N TYR A 73 -0.48 -4.70 0.07
CA TYR A 73 -0.05 -3.68 -0.88
C TYR A 73 -1.23 -3.07 -1.62
N ARG A 74 -1.13 -1.79 -1.94
CA ARG A 74 -2.15 -1.10 -2.71
C ARG A 74 -1.52 0.03 -3.51
N ALA A 75 -1.91 0.16 -4.79
CA ALA A 75 -1.57 1.32 -5.58
C ALA A 75 -2.51 2.46 -5.16
N CYS A 76 -1.96 3.46 -4.52
CA CYS A 76 -2.71 4.61 -4.03
C CYS A 76 -2.28 5.87 -4.78
N SER A 77 -2.97 6.98 -4.52
CA SER A 77 -2.57 8.28 -5.08
C SER A 77 -1.19 8.67 -4.55
N THR A 78 -0.49 9.51 -5.31
CA THR A 78 0.84 10.00 -4.91
C THR A 78 0.76 11.13 -3.89
N ASP A 79 -0.42 11.72 -3.71
CA ASP A 79 -0.63 12.78 -2.73
C ASP A 79 -0.64 12.20 -1.31
N HIS A 80 -0.31 13.04 -0.33
CA HIS A 80 -0.35 12.63 1.07
C HIS A 80 -1.78 12.26 1.46
N HIS A 81 -1.94 11.07 2.01
CA HIS A 81 -3.25 10.54 2.39
C HIS A 81 -3.13 9.56 3.55
N HIS A 82 -4.26 9.23 4.11
CA HIS A 82 -4.41 8.23 5.16
C HIS A 82 -5.41 7.17 4.68
N HIS A 83 -5.51 6.08 5.42
CA HIS A 83 -6.35 4.96 5.01
C HIS A 83 -7.36 4.59 6.07
N LEU A 84 -8.57 4.27 5.63
CA LEU A 84 -9.59 3.61 6.42
C LEU A 84 -9.74 2.21 5.85
N VAL A 85 -9.47 1.18 6.64
CA VAL A 85 -9.34 -0.20 6.16
C VAL A 85 -10.29 -1.11 6.90
N CYS A 86 -11.06 -1.91 6.15
CA CYS A 86 -11.90 -2.95 6.73
C CYS A 86 -11.04 -4.16 7.09
N THR A 87 -11.09 -4.59 8.34
CA THR A 87 -10.31 -5.74 8.81
C THR A 87 -10.84 -7.07 8.31
N SER A 88 -12.07 -7.11 7.81
CA SER A 88 -12.68 -8.33 7.28
C SER A 88 -12.42 -8.54 5.79
N CYS A 89 -12.69 -7.52 4.97
CA CYS A 89 -12.60 -7.68 3.51
C CYS A 89 -11.48 -6.86 2.86
N ASN A 90 -10.72 -6.10 3.67
CA ASN A 90 -9.64 -5.23 3.22
C ASN A 90 -10.08 -4.06 2.32
N LYS A 91 -11.40 -3.81 2.23
CA LYS A 91 -11.87 -2.60 1.55
C LYS A 91 -11.16 -1.39 2.13
N THR A 92 -10.63 -0.54 1.27
CA THR A 92 -9.81 0.60 1.67
C THR A 92 -10.36 1.89 1.08
N THR A 93 -10.43 2.91 1.91
CA THR A 93 -10.78 4.27 1.48
C THR A 93 -9.62 5.18 1.81
N GLU A 94 -9.11 5.92 0.81
CA GLU A 94 -8.14 6.97 1.04
C GLU A 94 -8.87 8.17 1.63
N ILE A 95 -8.32 8.72 2.69
CA ILE A 95 -8.89 9.90 3.34
C ILE A 95 -7.84 11.00 3.44
N ALA A 96 -8.27 12.21 3.17
CA ALA A 96 -7.54 13.42 3.53
C ALA A 96 -8.04 13.84 4.90
N ALA A 97 -7.15 14.22 5.78
CA ALA A 97 -7.50 14.61 7.13
C ALA A 97 -6.80 15.91 7.51
N PRO A 98 -7.26 17.06 6.97
CA PRO A 98 -6.60 18.34 7.22
C PRO A 98 -6.54 18.69 8.71
N GLU A 99 -7.51 18.28 9.50
CA GLU A 99 -7.50 18.48 10.94
C GLU A 99 -6.34 17.74 11.61
N VAL A 100 -6.03 16.53 11.13
CA VAL A 100 -4.91 15.74 11.63
C VAL A 100 -3.59 16.40 11.26
N GLU A 101 -3.48 16.90 10.03
CA GLU A 101 -2.28 17.59 9.57
C GLU A 101 -1.99 18.82 10.45
N ILE A 102 -3.00 19.62 10.72
CA ILE A 102 -2.90 20.80 11.57
C ILE A 102 -2.50 20.41 13.00
N TRP A 103 -3.13 19.38 13.52
CA TRP A 103 -2.87 18.90 14.88
C TRP A 103 -1.44 18.38 15.05
N THR A 104 -0.94 17.61 14.09
CA THR A 104 0.43 17.07 14.16
C THR A 104 1.48 18.19 14.11
N GLU A 105 1.28 19.18 13.27
CA GLU A 105 2.17 20.35 13.21
C GLU A 105 2.15 21.13 14.51
N LYS A 106 0.98 21.32 15.09
CA LYS A 106 0.84 22.03 16.37
C LYS A 106 1.59 21.31 17.48
N ILE A 107 1.40 20.00 17.61
CA ILE A 107 2.09 19.20 18.63
C ILE A 107 3.60 19.24 18.45
N ALA A 108 4.07 19.09 17.24
CA ALA A 108 5.52 19.12 16.97
C ALA A 108 6.11 20.47 17.38
N ARG A 109 5.44 21.54 17.04
CA ARG A 109 5.89 22.89 17.39
C ARG A 109 5.90 23.10 18.90
N GLU A 110 4.85 22.68 19.59
CA GLU A 110 4.75 22.79 21.05
C GLU A 110 5.83 21.99 21.76
N GLN A 111 6.21 20.85 21.23
CA GLN A 111 7.22 19.96 21.81
C GLN A 111 8.63 20.18 21.25
N GLY A 112 8.79 21.11 20.33
CA GLY A 112 10.10 21.44 19.76
C GLY A 112 10.61 20.43 18.74
N TYR A 113 9.72 19.74 18.03
CA TYR A 113 10.11 18.77 17.02
C TYR A 113 9.98 19.33 15.61
N LEU A 114 10.89 18.92 14.74
CA LEU A 114 10.78 19.14 13.31
C LEU A 114 10.22 17.86 12.70
N ILE A 115 8.99 17.94 12.16
CA ILE A 115 8.33 16.75 11.61
C ILE A 115 9.01 16.31 10.31
N SER A 116 9.29 15.01 10.18
CA SER A 116 9.75 14.38 8.94
C SER A 116 8.60 13.67 8.21
N GLY A 117 7.52 13.34 8.90
CA GLY A 117 6.36 12.68 8.31
C GLY A 117 5.48 12.05 9.37
N HIS A 118 4.33 11.53 8.92
CA HIS A 118 3.44 10.74 9.77
C HIS A 118 2.60 9.82 8.90
N THR A 119 2.11 8.73 9.49
CA THR A 119 1.19 7.80 8.85
C THR A 119 0.04 7.52 9.80
N ILE A 120 -1.16 7.38 9.24
CA ILE A 120 -2.35 7.02 10.01
C ILE A 120 -3.16 6.02 9.20
N GLU A 121 -3.42 4.87 9.80
CA GLU A 121 -4.35 3.88 9.30
C GLU A 121 -5.41 3.66 10.36
N VAL A 122 -6.67 3.73 9.96
CA VAL A 122 -7.81 3.49 10.85
C VAL A 122 -8.45 2.17 10.44
N PHE A 123 -8.58 1.26 11.38
CA PHE A 123 -9.11 -0.08 11.15
C PHE A 123 -10.50 -0.24 11.75
N GLY A 124 -11.38 -0.90 11.01
CA GLY A 124 -12.72 -1.17 11.49
C GLY A 124 -13.43 -2.16 10.56
N LEU A 125 -14.75 -2.22 10.66
CA LEU A 125 -15.57 -3.04 9.77
C LEU A 125 -16.35 -2.13 8.84
N CYS A 126 -16.29 -2.40 7.55
CA CYS A 126 -17.05 -1.63 6.58
C CYS A 126 -18.55 -1.94 6.70
N LYS A 127 -19.36 -1.12 6.05
CA LYS A 127 -20.81 -1.21 6.06
C LYS A 127 -21.33 -2.64 5.77
N ASN A 128 -20.66 -3.37 4.87
CA ASN A 128 -21.10 -4.71 4.46
C ASN A 128 -20.58 -5.82 5.39
N CYS A 129 -19.61 -5.53 6.25
CA CYS A 129 -18.99 -6.52 7.13
C CYS A 129 -19.37 -6.38 8.60
N ARG A 130 -20.00 -5.31 9.00
CA ARG A 130 -20.42 -5.07 10.37
C ARG A 130 -21.77 -5.74 10.69
#